data_673267f573199c2d19309ff5d423bfce
#
_entry.id   673267f573199c2d19309ff5d423bfce
#
_cell.length_a   1.000
_cell.length_b   1.000
_cell.length_c   1.000
_cell.angle_alpha   90.00
_cell.angle_beta   90.00
_cell.angle_gamma   90.00
#
_symmetry.space_group_name_H-M   'P 1'
#
loop_
_entity.id
_entity.type
_entity.pdbx_description
1 polymer ?
#
loop_
_entity_poly.entity_id
_entity_poly.type
_entity_poly.pdbx_seq_one_letter_code
_entity_poly.pdbx_strand_id
1 'polypeptide(L)'
;MSFRARHLLGIDHLAPDEIVSLLDLAEDYVALNRRTVKHSDVLAGMTQINMFFENSTRTQSSFELAGLRLGADVMNMSMQTSSVKKGETLIDTALTLNAMQPDLLVVRHPHSGAVNLLAEKVNCAVLNAGDGRHEHPTQALLDALTIRRAKGRLQRLTIAICGDIAHSRVARSNLILLGKMENRIRLIGPATLMPAGVADMGVELYEDMHEGLKGADVVMMLRLQKERMDGGFIPSEREYYHRWGLDADKLALASDDAIVMHPGPMNRGVEIDGTIADDINRSVIQDQVEMGVAVRMAALDLLARNLRAERGRAATGVMV
;
A
#
# COMPACT_ATOMS: atom_id res chain seq x y z
N MET A 1 -1.74 -23.61 -2.23
CA MET A 1 -1.68 -22.14 -2.04
C MET A 1 -0.53 -21.86 -1.10
N SER A 2 0.39 -20.98 -1.47
CA SER A 2 1.63 -20.73 -0.70
C SER A 2 1.46 -19.70 0.44
N PHE A 3 0.41 -18.86 0.44
CA PHE A 3 0.24 -17.79 1.42
C PHE A 3 -0.03 -18.34 2.83
N ARG A 4 0.88 -18.07 3.79
CA ARG A 4 0.87 -18.65 5.14
C ARG A 4 0.70 -17.63 6.26
N ALA A 5 0.79 -16.34 5.94
CA ALA A 5 0.73 -15.30 6.94
C ALA A 5 -0.61 -15.29 7.70
N ARG A 6 -0.55 -15.20 9.03
CA ARG A 6 -1.72 -14.99 9.90
C ARG A 6 -2.21 -13.55 9.83
N HIS A 7 -1.28 -12.62 9.70
CA HIS A 7 -1.49 -11.18 9.61
C HIS A 7 -0.77 -10.63 8.38
N LEU A 8 -1.22 -9.52 7.86
CA LEU A 8 -0.52 -8.77 6.82
C LEU A 8 -0.03 -7.44 7.40
N LEU A 9 1.09 -7.46 8.11
CA LEU A 9 1.63 -6.30 8.82
C LEU A 9 2.61 -5.48 7.99
N GLY A 10 3.32 -6.13 7.06
CA GLY A 10 4.28 -5.53 6.15
C GLY A 10 4.59 -6.46 4.99
N ILE A 11 5.40 -5.99 4.06
CA ILE A 11 5.90 -6.77 2.92
C ILE A 11 7.12 -7.60 3.29
N ASP A 12 7.85 -7.17 4.31
CA ASP A 12 9.13 -7.79 4.67
C ASP A 12 8.99 -9.29 5.00
N HIS A 13 7.89 -9.67 5.61
CA HIS A 13 7.61 -11.06 6.02
C HIS A 13 7.06 -11.95 4.90
N LEU A 14 6.69 -11.39 3.74
CA LEU A 14 6.16 -12.17 2.63
C LEU A 14 7.28 -12.70 1.74
N ALA A 15 7.24 -13.97 1.41
CA ALA A 15 8.10 -14.55 0.39
C ALA A 15 7.62 -14.16 -1.02
N PRO A 16 8.50 -14.16 -2.05
CA PRO A 16 8.11 -13.83 -3.42
C PRO A 16 6.94 -14.66 -3.97
N ASP A 17 6.87 -15.95 -3.65
CA ASP A 17 5.78 -16.84 -4.06
C ASP A 17 4.46 -16.51 -3.37
N GLU A 18 4.49 -16.01 -2.13
CA GLU A 18 3.31 -15.52 -1.42
C GLU A 18 2.79 -14.22 -2.05
N ILE A 19 3.69 -13.31 -2.44
CA ILE A 19 3.34 -12.09 -3.18
C ILE A 19 2.65 -12.46 -4.49
N VAL A 20 3.26 -13.33 -5.31
CA VAL A 20 2.69 -13.78 -6.58
C VAL A 20 1.32 -14.43 -6.38
N SER A 21 1.17 -15.33 -5.40
CA SER A 21 -0.10 -15.99 -5.09
C SER A 21 -1.22 -15.01 -4.73
N LEU A 22 -0.88 -13.95 -3.96
CA LEU A 22 -1.83 -12.89 -3.63
C LEU A 22 -2.22 -12.08 -4.86
N LEU A 23 -1.24 -11.72 -5.69
CA LEU A 23 -1.51 -10.99 -6.93
C LEU A 23 -2.34 -11.81 -7.93
N ASP A 24 -2.14 -13.12 -8.02
CA ASP A 24 -2.93 -14.00 -8.87
C ASP A 24 -4.39 -14.07 -8.42
N LEU A 25 -4.62 -14.23 -7.12
CA LEU A 25 -5.98 -14.15 -6.56
C LEU A 25 -6.61 -12.76 -6.77
N ALA A 26 -5.81 -11.70 -6.70
CA ALA A 26 -6.30 -10.35 -6.97
C ALA A 26 -6.75 -10.16 -8.43
N GLU A 27 -6.15 -10.85 -9.41
CA GLU A 27 -6.64 -10.87 -10.80
C GLU A 27 -8.05 -11.44 -10.91
N ASP A 28 -8.35 -12.52 -10.17
CA ASP A 28 -9.70 -13.08 -10.13
C ASP A 28 -10.70 -12.04 -9.58
N TYR A 29 -10.30 -11.28 -8.57
CA TYR A 29 -11.12 -10.21 -8.02
C TYR A 29 -11.21 -8.96 -8.92
N VAL A 30 -10.22 -8.65 -9.73
CA VAL A 30 -10.36 -7.66 -10.81
C VAL A 30 -11.45 -8.12 -11.78
N ALA A 31 -11.43 -9.38 -12.21
CA ALA A 31 -12.45 -9.93 -13.08
C ALA A 31 -13.84 -9.90 -12.44
N LEU A 32 -13.98 -10.25 -11.15
CA LEU A 32 -15.22 -10.15 -10.39
C LEU A 32 -15.74 -8.71 -10.33
N ASN A 33 -14.85 -7.76 -10.04
CA ASN A 33 -15.19 -6.35 -9.88
C ASN A 33 -15.71 -5.69 -11.17
N ARG A 34 -15.42 -6.28 -12.33
CA ARG A 34 -15.90 -5.83 -13.64
C ARG A 34 -17.22 -6.47 -14.07
N ARG A 35 -17.74 -7.45 -13.31
CA ARG A 35 -19.05 -8.07 -13.58
C ARG A 35 -20.20 -7.18 -13.15
N THR A 36 -21.40 -7.46 -13.64
CA THR A 36 -22.64 -6.79 -13.18
C THR A 36 -22.89 -7.09 -11.69
N VAL A 37 -22.77 -8.37 -11.27
CA VAL A 37 -22.85 -8.79 -9.87
C VAL A 37 -21.44 -8.89 -9.31
N LYS A 38 -21.10 -7.98 -8.41
CA LYS A 38 -19.76 -7.81 -7.82
C LYS A 38 -19.72 -8.36 -6.40
N HIS A 39 -20.26 -9.55 -6.20
CA HIS A 39 -20.43 -10.16 -4.87
C HIS A 39 -19.88 -11.58 -4.83
N SER A 40 -19.37 -11.96 -3.64
CA SER A 40 -18.88 -13.29 -3.30
C SER A 40 -19.19 -13.54 -1.83
N ASP A 41 -19.53 -14.77 -1.46
CA ASP A 41 -19.85 -15.18 -0.08
C ASP A 41 -18.63 -15.72 0.68
N VAL A 42 -17.42 -15.43 0.22
CA VAL A 42 -16.17 -15.97 0.81
C VAL A 42 -16.01 -15.58 2.28
N LEU A 43 -16.49 -14.39 2.67
CA LEU A 43 -16.45 -13.91 4.06
C LEU A 43 -17.83 -13.92 4.72
N ALA A 44 -18.81 -14.63 4.19
CA ALA A 44 -20.14 -14.71 4.80
C ALA A 44 -20.05 -15.20 6.25
N GLY A 45 -20.70 -14.47 7.17
CA GLY A 45 -20.68 -14.73 8.60
C GLY A 45 -19.39 -14.33 9.33
N MET A 46 -18.47 -13.61 8.66
CA MET A 46 -17.26 -13.04 9.28
C MET A 46 -17.41 -11.54 9.49
N THR A 47 -16.87 -11.05 10.60
CA THR A 47 -16.89 -9.62 10.96
C THR A 47 -15.54 -8.98 10.64
N GLN A 48 -15.58 -7.91 9.82
CA GLN A 48 -14.44 -7.04 9.52
C GLN A 48 -14.60 -5.70 10.24
N ILE A 49 -13.62 -5.31 11.05
CA ILE A 49 -13.55 -3.98 11.67
C ILE A 49 -12.47 -3.16 11.01
N ASN A 50 -12.82 -1.99 10.47
CA ASN A 50 -11.90 -1.01 9.94
C ASN A 50 -11.64 0.07 11.00
N MET A 51 -10.44 0.08 11.59
CA MET A 51 -10.04 0.98 12.67
C MET A 51 -9.01 1.99 12.17
N PHE A 52 -9.44 3.24 11.96
CA PHE A 52 -8.61 4.29 11.39
C PHE A 52 -8.35 5.41 12.40
N PHE A 53 -7.08 5.55 12.81
CA PHE A 53 -6.60 6.61 13.71
C PHE A 53 -6.15 7.87 12.96
N GLU A 54 -5.96 7.80 11.66
CA GLU A 54 -5.72 8.94 10.78
C GLU A 54 -6.69 8.91 9.58
N ASN A 55 -7.07 10.11 9.12
CA ASN A 55 -8.02 10.24 8.01
C ASN A 55 -7.48 9.62 6.72
N SER A 56 -8.27 8.79 6.08
CA SER A 56 -7.95 8.21 4.78
C SER A 56 -9.20 7.73 4.05
N THR A 57 -9.92 8.65 3.42
CA THR A 57 -11.17 8.32 2.71
C THR A 57 -10.99 7.20 1.70
N ARG A 58 -9.98 7.30 0.82
CA ARG A 58 -9.73 6.27 -0.21
C ARG A 58 -9.44 4.89 0.37
N THR A 59 -8.53 4.82 1.34
CA THR A 59 -8.13 3.52 1.91
C THR A 59 -9.27 2.90 2.69
N GLN A 60 -9.96 3.67 3.51
CA GLN A 60 -11.11 3.20 4.29
C GLN A 60 -12.23 2.71 3.38
N SER A 61 -12.70 3.54 2.43
CA SER A 61 -13.76 3.15 1.49
C SER A 61 -13.38 1.93 0.65
N SER A 62 -12.11 1.79 0.28
CA SER A 62 -11.65 0.64 -0.49
C SER A 62 -11.66 -0.66 0.34
N PHE A 63 -11.31 -0.62 1.63
CA PHE A 63 -11.43 -1.78 2.53
C PHE A 63 -12.88 -2.11 2.87
N GLU A 64 -13.71 -1.11 3.09
CA GLU A 64 -15.14 -1.28 3.27
C GLU A 64 -15.77 -1.97 2.06
N LEU A 65 -15.51 -1.44 0.86
CA LEU A 65 -16.01 -2.02 -0.36
C LEU A 65 -15.50 -3.45 -0.59
N ALA A 66 -14.23 -3.73 -0.26
CA ALA A 66 -13.66 -5.06 -0.38
C ALA A 66 -14.37 -6.07 0.53
N GLY A 67 -14.58 -5.73 1.81
CA GLY A 67 -15.29 -6.60 2.75
C GLY A 67 -16.74 -6.85 2.35
N LEU A 68 -17.47 -5.78 1.98
CA LEU A 68 -18.86 -5.89 1.52
C LEU A 68 -19.00 -6.78 0.27
N ARG A 69 -18.06 -6.66 -0.70
CA ARG A 69 -18.07 -7.52 -1.90
C ARG A 69 -17.74 -8.98 -1.61
N LEU A 70 -17.04 -9.25 -0.52
CA LEU A 70 -16.73 -10.62 -0.06
C LEU A 70 -17.82 -11.18 0.88
N GLY A 71 -18.88 -10.43 1.20
CA GLY A 71 -19.98 -10.87 2.04
C GLY A 71 -19.71 -10.75 3.54
N ALA A 72 -18.71 -9.97 3.98
CA ALA A 72 -18.45 -9.72 5.39
C ALA A 72 -19.44 -8.71 6.00
N ASP A 73 -19.67 -8.84 7.32
CA ASP A 73 -20.25 -7.77 8.13
C ASP A 73 -19.17 -6.73 8.42
N VAL A 74 -19.27 -5.54 7.80
CA VAL A 74 -18.21 -4.53 7.87
C VAL A 74 -18.60 -3.40 8.82
N MET A 75 -17.74 -3.12 9.80
CA MET A 75 -17.88 -1.99 10.72
C MET A 75 -16.70 -1.02 10.55
N ASN A 76 -17.02 0.26 10.31
CA ASN A 76 -16.03 1.33 10.26
C ASN A 76 -15.99 2.10 11.58
N MET A 77 -14.79 2.24 12.16
CA MET A 77 -14.55 3.01 13.36
C MET A 77 -13.60 4.17 13.11
N SER A 78 -14.09 5.39 13.27
CA SER A 78 -13.24 6.59 13.28
C SER A 78 -12.75 6.84 14.69
N MET A 79 -11.48 6.58 14.95
CA MET A 79 -10.88 6.73 16.28
C MET A 79 -10.64 8.18 16.68
N GLN A 80 -10.70 9.13 15.74
CA GLN A 80 -10.59 10.57 16.03
C GLN A 80 -11.78 11.13 16.83
N THR A 81 -12.92 10.48 16.75
CA THR A 81 -14.17 10.90 17.45
C THR A 81 -14.54 9.98 18.60
N SER A 82 -13.77 8.91 18.84
CA SER A 82 -14.10 7.86 19.81
C SER A 82 -13.49 8.10 21.21
N SER A 83 -13.66 7.11 22.09
CA SER A 83 -13.19 7.08 23.49
C SER A 83 -11.66 7.25 23.66
N VAL A 84 -10.84 7.12 22.61
CA VAL A 84 -9.40 7.46 22.64
C VAL A 84 -9.16 8.90 23.12
N LYS A 85 -10.07 9.83 22.83
CA LYS A 85 -10.05 11.19 23.40
C LYS A 85 -10.27 11.24 24.93
N LYS A 86 -10.75 10.14 25.51
CA LYS A 86 -10.97 10.01 26.96
C LYS A 86 -9.80 9.38 27.71
N GLY A 87 -8.64 9.20 27.03
CA GLY A 87 -7.41 8.64 27.64
C GLY A 87 -7.30 7.11 27.54
N GLU A 88 -8.17 6.44 26.78
CA GLU A 88 -8.04 5.00 26.50
C GLU A 88 -6.77 4.72 25.68
N THR A 89 -6.00 3.72 26.12
CA THR A 89 -4.79 3.34 25.37
C THR A 89 -5.14 2.51 24.13
N LEU A 90 -4.20 2.45 23.18
CA LEU A 90 -4.32 1.61 21.98
C LEU A 90 -4.56 0.14 22.34
N ILE A 91 -3.92 -0.36 23.42
CA ILE A 91 -4.05 -1.74 23.89
C ILE A 91 -5.46 -1.96 24.47
N ASP A 92 -5.97 -1.04 25.28
CA ASP A 92 -7.31 -1.18 25.86
C ASP A 92 -8.40 -1.19 24.77
N THR A 93 -8.25 -0.33 23.77
CA THR A 93 -9.12 -0.32 22.58
C THR A 93 -9.05 -1.66 21.85
N ALA A 94 -7.85 -2.22 21.65
CA ALA A 94 -7.68 -3.51 21.00
C ALA A 94 -8.32 -4.65 21.78
N LEU A 95 -8.14 -4.70 23.11
CA LEU A 95 -8.74 -5.72 23.98
C LEU A 95 -10.25 -5.62 23.99
N THR A 96 -10.79 -4.41 24.03
CA THR A 96 -12.25 -4.16 23.95
C THR A 96 -12.84 -4.68 22.64
N LEU A 97 -12.18 -4.40 21.51
CA LEU A 97 -12.60 -4.91 20.21
C LEU A 97 -12.42 -6.42 20.10
N ASN A 98 -11.34 -6.96 20.63
CA ASN A 98 -11.10 -8.41 20.62
C ASN A 98 -12.18 -9.17 21.41
N ALA A 99 -12.72 -8.58 22.49
CA ALA A 99 -13.85 -9.15 23.24
C ALA A 99 -15.15 -9.23 22.42
N MET A 100 -15.29 -8.42 21.35
CA MET A 100 -16.39 -8.49 20.39
C MET A 100 -16.21 -9.60 19.34
N GLN A 101 -15.09 -10.32 19.39
CA GLN A 101 -14.72 -11.46 18.53
C GLN A 101 -14.77 -11.17 17.02
N PRO A 102 -14.13 -10.09 16.54
CA PRO A 102 -13.99 -9.87 15.10
C PRO A 102 -13.13 -10.97 14.48
N ASP A 103 -13.26 -11.18 13.16
CA ASP A 103 -12.43 -12.09 12.41
C ASP A 103 -11.25 -11.37 11.74
N LEU A 104 -11.50 -10.16 11.26
CA LEU A 104 -10.56 -9.35 10.50
C LEU A 104 -10.51 -7.93 11.09
N LEU A 105 -9.31 -7.46 11.40
CA LEU A 105 -9.06 -6.11 11.89
C LEU A 105 -8.15 -5.36 10.92
N VAL A 106 -8.69 -4.34 10.26
CA VAL A 106 -7.94 -3.46 9.35
C VAL A 106 -7.55 -2.21 10.12
N VAL A 107 -6.25 -1.96 10.29
CA VAL A 107 -5.76 -0.89 11.15
C VAL A 107 -4.91 0.11 10.37
N ARG A 108 -5.22 1.40 10.52
CA ARG A 108 -4.38 2.51 10.08
C ARG A 108 -4.00 3.41 11.25
N HIS A 109 -2.70 3.64 11.46
CA HIS A 109 -2.20 4.35 12.64
C HIS A 109 -1.10 5.38 12.28
N PRO A 110 -1.02 6.55 12.96
CA PRO A 110 0.02 7.54 12.72
C PRO A 110 1.41 7.12 13.21
N HIS A 111 1.51 6.15 14.12
CA HIS A 111 2.80 5.70 14.66
C HIS A 111 3.22 4.35 14.06
N SER A 112 4.49 4.28 13.65
CA SER A 112 5.12 3.05 13.15
C SER A 112 5.15 1.97 14.23
N GLY A 113 4.86 0.71 13.86
CA GLY A 113 4.85 -0.43 14.78
C GLY A 113 3.57 -0.60 15.60
N ALA A 114 2.66 0.38 15.62
CA ALA A 114 1.42 0.29 16.37
C ALA A 114 0.54 -0.89 15.93
N VAL A 115 0.53 -1.20 14.64
CA VAL A 115 -0.25 -2.32 14.09
C VAL A 115 0.34 -3.66 14.51
N ASN A 116 1.67 -3.76 14.60
CA ASN A 116 2.35 -4.96 15.09
C ASN A 116 2.00 -5.22 16.56
N LEU A 117 2.04 -4.18 17.39
CA LEU A 117 1.65 -4.27 18.80
C LEU A 117 0.20 -4.74 18.97
N LEU A 118 -0.72 -4.25 18.13
CA LEU A 118 -2.11 -4.71 18.12
C LEU A 118 -2.23 -6.18 17.74
N ALA A 119 -1.51 -6.63 16.72
CA ALA A 119 -1.55 -8.02 16.25
C ALA A 119 -1.16 -9.03 17.34
N GLU A 120 -0.27 -8.63 18.27
CA GLU A 120 0.11 -9.45 19.42
C GLU A 120 -0.97 -9.57 20.52
N LYS A 121 -1.96 -8.68 20.52
CA LYS A 121 -2.97 -8.55 21.60
C LYS A 121 -4.36 -9.02 21.19
N VAL A 122 -4.57 -9.43 19.94
CA VAL A 122 -5.88 -9.83 19.41
C VAL A 122 -5.85 -11.24 18.81
N ASN A 123 -7.02 -11.89 18.81
CA ASN A 123 -7.17 -13.26 18.29
C ASN A 123 -7.62 -13.30 16.83
N CYS A 124 -7.94 -12.15 16.23
CA CYS A 124 -8.34 -12.02 14.83
C CYS A 124 -7.14 -11.84 13.90
N ALA A 125 -7.33 -11.95 12.61
CA ALA A 125 -6.31 -11.60 11.62
C ALA A 125 -6.21 -10.07 11.50
N VAL A 126 -5.00 -9.53 11.47
CA VAL A 126 -4.73 -8.08 11.40
C VAL A 126 -4.12 -7.73 10.07
N LEU A 127 -4.63 -6.63 9.47
CA LEU A 127 -4.14 -6.09 8.22
C LEU A 127 -3.74 -4.62 8.40
N ASN A 128 -2.48 -4.31 8.06
CA ASN A 128 -1.93 -2.96 8.13
C ASN A 128 -2.40 -2.12 6.93
N ALA A 129 -3.25 -1.12 7.19
CA ALA A 129 -3.71 -0.13 6.20
C ALA A 129 -2.83 1.14 6.15
N GLY A 130 -1.65 1.05 6.75
CA GLY A 130 -0.63 2.10 6.81
C GLY A 130 -0.31 2.55 8.22
N ASP A 131 0.93 2.39 8.67
CA ASP A 131 1.40 2.82 9.98
C ASP A 131 2.61 3.77 9.88
N GLY A 132 2.45 4.97 10.38
CA GLY A 132 3.50 5.99 10.43
C GLY A 132 4.23 6.19 9.10
N ARG A 133 5.57 6.07 9.15
CA ARG A 133 6.48 6.05 7.99
C ARG A 133 6.96 4.62 7.68
N HIS A 134 6.38 3.60 8.34
CA HIS A 134 6.86 2.23 8.31
C HIS A 134 6.39 1.49 7.06
N GLU A 135 5.13 1.04 7.00
CA GLU A 135 4.65 0.28 5.85
C GLU A 135 3.18 0.57 5.47
N HIS A 136 2.86 0.27 4.23
CA HIS A 136 1.50 0.19 3.69
C HIS A 136 1.42 -0.98 2.70
N PRO A 137 1.38 -2.23 3.20
CA PRO A 137 1.57 -3.41 2.36
C PRO A 137 0.58 -3.51 1.20
N THR A 138 -0.70 -3.21 1.41
CA THR A 138 -1.68 -3.27 0.32
C THR A 138 -1.50 -2.18 -0.73
N GLN A 139 -0.76 -1.10 -0.43
CA GLN A 139 -0.40 -0.12 -1.45
C GLN A 139 0.71 -0.68 -2.35
N ALA A 140 1.77 -1.25 -1.79
CA ALA A 140 2.83 -1.86 -2.60
C ALA A 140 2.30 -3.03 -3.44
N LEU A 141 1.38 -3.83 -2.89
CA LEU A 141 0.75 -4.93 -3.63
C LEU A 141 -0.13 -4.43 -4.78
N LEU A 142 -0.94 -3.38 -4.60
CA LEU A 142 -1.72 -2.82 -5.71
C LEU A 142 -0.84 -2.15 -6.76
N ASP A 143 0.24 -1.50 -6.35
CA ASP A 143 1.23 -0.93 -7.25
C ASP A 143 1.89 -2.03 -8.09
N ALA A 144 2.29 -3.14 -7.46
CA ALA A 144 2.83 -4.32 -8.12
C ALA A 144 1.84 -4.96 -9.11
N LEU A 145 0.57 -5.09 -8.73
CA LEU A 145 -0.49 -5.59 -9.63
C LEU A 145 -0.67 -4.68 -10.84
N THR A 146 -0.69 -3.35 -10.61
CA THR A 146 -0.81 -2.36 -11.68
C THR A 146 0.37 -2.44 -12.65
N ILE A 147 1.61 -2.53 -12.13
CA ILE A 147 2.82 -2.70 -12.94
C ILE A 147 2.74 -3.99 -13.74
N ARG A 148 2.41 -5.12 -13.10
CA ARG A 148 2.29 -6.43 -13.77
C ARG A 148 1.29 -6.39 -14.93
N ARG A 149 0.16 -5.75 -14.76
CA ARG A 149 -0.86 -5.61 -15.81
C ARG A 149 -0.42 -4.71 -16.95
N ALA A 150 0.16 -3.56 -16.63
CA ALA A 150 0.57 -2.58 -17.65
C ALA A 150 1.82 -3.04 -18.43
N LYS A 151 2.77 -3.71 -17.77
CA LYS A 151 4.06 -4.12 -18.38
C LYS A 151 4.09 -5.60 -18.78
N GLY A 152 3.07 -6.40 -18.47
CA GLY A 152 3.04 -7.84 -18.71
C GLY A 152 4.00 -8.65 -17.85
N ARG A 153 4.77 -8.02 -16.97
CA ARG A 153 5.74 -8.63 -16.05
C ARG A 153 5.93 -7.78 -14.80
N LEU A 154 6.46 -8.38 -13.73
CA LEU A 154 6.79 -7.70 -12.48
C LEU A 154 8.28 -7.82 -12.11
N GLN A 155 9.10 -8.37 -12.98
CA GLN A 155 10.53 -8.61 -12.75
C GLN A 155 11.36 -7.93 -13.83
N ARG A 156 12.62 -7.62 -13.51
CA ARG A 156 13.61 -7.08 -14.44
C ARG A 156 13.16 -5.77 -15.10
N LEU A 157 12.49 -4.92 -14.32
CA LEU A 157 12.12 -3.57 -14.71
C LEU A 157 13.05 -2.56 -14.04
N THR A 158 13.27 -1.42 -14.68
CA THR A 158 13.87 -0.24 -14.07
C THR A 158 12.76 0.66 -13.56
N ILE A 159 12.68 0.82 -12.23
CA ILE A 159 11.61 1.54 -11.56
C ILE A 159 12.19 2.78 -10.88
N ALA A 160 11.75 3.95 -11.30
CA ALA A 160 12.11 5.23 -10.72
C ALA A 160 11.02 5.64 -9.70
N ILE A 161 11.39 5.76 -8.42
CA ILE A 161 10.55 6.28 -7.35
C ILE A 161 11.04 7.69 -7.02
N CYS A 162 10.19 8.69 -7.28
CA CYS A 162 10.60 10.09 -7.28
C CYS A 162 9.88 10.89 -6.20
N GLY A 163 10.62 11.70 -5.45
CA GLY A 163 10.06 12.69 -4.54
C GLY A 163 10.44 12.52 -3.07
N ASP A 164 9.43 12.58 -2.18
CA ASP A 164 9.62 12.49 -0.74
C ASP A 164 9.74 11.02 -0.27
N ILE A 165 10.94 10.50 -0.33
CA ILE A 165 11.23 9.11 0.07
C ILE A 165 11.23 8.96 1.59
N ALA A 166 11.84 9.92 2.30
CA ALA A 166 12.08 9.83 3.75
C ALA A 166 10.79 9.77 4.59
N HIS A 167 9.71 10.41 4.12
CA HIS A 167 8.45 10.46 4.84
C HIS A 167 7.39 9.50 4.28
N SER A 168 7.74 8.73 3.24
CA SER A 168 6.79 7.89 2.50
C SER A 168 6.86 6.42 2.90
N ARG A 169 5.86 5.95 3.66
CA ARG A 169 5.62 4.51 3.88
C ARG A 169 5.35 3.75 2.58
N VAL A 170 4.82 4.43 1.56
CA VAL A 170 4.58 3.85 0.23
C VAL A 170 5.91 3.55 -0.45
N ALA A 171 6.86 4.49 -0.42
CA ALA A 171 8.21 4.25 -0.94
C ALA A 171 8.83 3.03 -0.26
N ARG A 172 8.80 2.97 1.09
CA ARG A 172 9.40 1.87 1.84
C ARG A 172 8.80 0.51 1.48
N SER A 173 7.47 0.37 1.47
CA SER A 173 6.83 -0.90 1.10
C SER A 173 7.12 -1.29 -0.35
N ASN A 174 7.16 -0.33 -1.29
CA ASN A 174 7.52 -0.59 -2.67
C ASN A 174 9.00 -0.99 -2.84
N LEU A 175 9.93 -0.35 -2.10
CA LEU A 175 11.34 -0.75 -2.09
C LEU A 175 11.51 -2.22 -1.72
N ILE A 176 10.82 -2.66 -0.65
CA ILE A 176 10.89 -4.04 -0.18
C ILE A 176 10.27 -4.99 -1.22
N LEU A 177 9.03 -4.71 -1.68
CA LEU A 177 8.33 -5.59 -2.62
C LEU A 177 9.04 -5.70 -3.95
N LEU A 178 9.35 -4.56 -4.57
CA LEU A 178 9.94 -4.52 -5.91
C LEU A 178 11.39 -5.03 -5.91
N GLY A 179 12.10 -4.86 -4.81
CA GLY A 179 13.42 -5.48 -4.60
C GLY A 179 13.33 -7.01 -4.54
N LYS A 180 12.36 -7.56 -3.77
CA LYS A 180 12.09 -9.02 -3.74
C LYS A 180 11.70 -9.59 -5.10
N MET A 181 11.14 -8.76 -5.97
CA MET A 181 10.79 -9.12 -7.35
C MET A 181 11.91 -8.83 -8.36
N GLU A 182 13.15 -8.69 -7.91
CA GLU A 182 14.35 -8.56 -8.75
C GLU A 182 14.31 -7.38 -9.74
N ASN A 183 13.75 -6.24 -9.32
CA ASN A 183 13.75 -5.02 -10.12
C ASN A 183 14.95 -4.13 -9.77
N ARG A 184 15.40 -3.35 -10.74
CA ARG A 184 16.36 -2.26 -10.56
C ARG A 184 15.62 -1.03 -10.07
N ILE A 185 15.89 -0.58 -8.85
CA ILE A 185 15.17 0.52 -8.22
C ILE A 185 16.07 1.75 -8.17
N ARG A 186 15.55 2.87 -8.66
CA ARG A 186 16.18 4.18 -8.60
C ARG A 186 15.33 5.09 -7.71
N LEU A 187 15.97 5.72 -6.73
CA LEU A 187 15.35 6.76 -5.90
C LEU A 187 15.83 8.11 -6.39
N ILE A 188 14.89 8.98 -6.69
CA ILE A 188 15.16 10.29 -7.27
C ILE A 188 14.52 11.38 -6.41
N GLY A 189 15.33 12.33 -5.95
CA GLY A 189 14.84 13.46 -5.16
C GLY A 189 15.96 14.23 -4.47
N PRO A 190 15.62 15.32 -3.75
CA PRO A 190 16.63 16.08 -3.00
C PRO A 190 17.24 15.24 -1.89
N ALA A 191 18.54 15.42 -1.64
CA ALA A 191 19.26 14.73 -0.57
C ALA A 191 18.58 14.85 0.81
N THR A 192 17.93 15.99 1.07
CA THR A 192 17.16 16.24 2.30
C THR A 192 15.92 15.35 2.47
N LEU A 193 15.42 14.75 1.41
CA LEU A 193 14.27 13.85 1.40
C LEU A 193 14.68 12.38 1.17
N MET A 194 15.96 12.06 1.24
CA MET A 194 16.48 10.69 1.21
C MET A 194 16.68 10.16 2.63
N PRO A 195 16.20 8.96 2.95
CA PRO A 195 16.45 8.34 4.25
C PRO A 195 17.94 8.02 4.43
N ALA A 196 18.47 8.21 5.64
CA ALA A 196 19.82 7.75 5.95
C ALA A 196 19.91 6.22 5.78
N GLY A 197 21.01 5.75 5.18
CA GLY A 197 21.27 4.32 4.96
C GLY A 197 20.44 3.65 3.85
N VAL A 198 19.62 4.38 3.11
CA VAL A 198 18.80 3.80 2.04
C VAL A 198 19.64 3.18 0.90
N ALA A 199 20.86 3.65 0.69
CA ALA A 199 21.80 3.07 -0.27
C ALA A 199 22.12 1.60 0.04
N ASP A 200 22.13 1.21 1.31
CA ASP A 200 22.41 -0.17 1.76
C ASP A 200 21.29 -1.17 1.38
N MET A 201 20.14 -0.65 0.93
CA MET A 201 19.03 -1.48 0.41
C MET A 201 19.22 -1.95 -1.04
N GLY A 202 20.39 -1.70 -1.65
CA GLY A 202 20.69 -2.13 -3.02
C GLY A 202 19.98 -1.31 -4.10
N VAL A 203 19.70 -0.04 -3.81
CA VAL A 203 19.05 0.92 -4.71
C VAL A 203 20.04 1.93 -5.28
N GLU A 204 19.73 2.52 -6.42
CA GLU A 204 20.48 3.62 -7.01
C GLU A 204 19.89 4.95 -6.59
N LEU A 205 20.75 5.91 -6.22
CA LEU A 205 20.33 7.24 -5.76
C LEU A 205 20.65 8.31 -6.81
N TYR A 206 19.70 9.16 -7.09
CA TYR A 206 19.84 10.28 -8.03
C TYR A 206 19.25 11.57 -7.42
N GLU A 207 19.99 12.65 -7.50
CA GLU A 207 19.49 13.99 -7.18
C GLU A 207 18.96 14.71 -8.42
N ASP A 208 19.34 14.27 -9.61
CA ASP A 208 18.90 14.80 -10.89
C ASP A 208 17.88 13.84 -11.55
N MET A 209 16.67 14.37 -11.82
CA MET A 209 15.64 13.61 -12.52
C MET A 209 16.03 13.24 -13.96
N HIS A 210 16.78 14.10 -14.65
CA HIS A 210 17.20 13.82 -16.03
C HIS A 210 18.09 12.59 -16.11
N GLU A 211 19.00 12.40 -15.14
CA GLU A 211 19.84 11.21 -15.09
C GLU A 211 19.07 9.99 -14.56
N GLY A 212 18.27 10.18 -13.52
CA GLY A 212 17.57 9.08 -12.85
C GLY A 212 16.45 8.46 -13.70
N LEU A 213 15.79 9.22 -14.56
CA LEU A 213 14.70 8.75 -15.41
C LEU A 213 15.13 8.04 -16.69
N LYS A 214 16.40 8.18 -17.12
CA LYS A 214 16.87 7.58 -18.39
C LYS A 214 16.53 6.10 -18.51
N GLY A 215 15.65 5.77 -19.47
CA GLY A 215 15.26 4.39 -19.76
C GLY A 215 14.50 3.70 -18.61
N ALA A 216 13.85 4.44 -17.70
CA ALA A 216 13.00 3.84 -16.68
C ALA A 216 11.73 3.27 -17.31
N ASP A 217 11.33 2.06 -16.91
CA ASP A 217 10.09 1.41 -17.36
C ASP A 217 8.86 1.92 -16.59
N VAL A 218 9.08 2.33 -15.34
CA VAL A 218 8.03 2.81 -14.42
C VAL A 218 8.52 4.07 -13.73
N VAL A 219 7.71 5.12 -13.73
CA VAL A 219 7.94 6.36 -13.00
C VAL A 219 6.86 6.51 -11.94
N MET A 220 7.23 6.28 -10.68
CA MET A 220 6.34 6.42 -9.53
C MET A 220 6.62 7.73 -8.82
N MET A 221 5.69 8.68 -8.96
CA MET A 221 5.77 9.97 -8.27
C MET A 221 5.18 9.86 -6.87
N LEU A 222 5.84 10.45 -5.90
CA LEU A 222 5.39 10.50 -4.51
C LEU A 222 4.91 11.90 -4.15
N ARG A 223 3.81 11.95 -3.40
CA ARG A 223 3.31 13.20 -2.84
C ARG A 223 4.32 13.81 -1.87
N LEU A 224 4.55 15.10 -1.99
CA LEU A 224 5.30 15.88 -1.00
C LEU A 224 4.49 15.96 0.29
N GLN A 225 4.97 15.34 1.37
CA GLN A 225 4.23 15.18 2.64
C GLN A 225 4.53 16.32 3.61
N LYS A 226 4.10 17.54 3.27
CA LYS A 226 4.37 18.77 4.06
C LYS A 226 3.93 18.65 5.51
N GLU A 227 2.83 17.94 5.77
CA GLU A 227 2.31 17.69 7.11
C GLU A 227 3.21 16.82 8.00
N ARG A 228 4.24 16.21 7.43
CA ARG A 228 5.24 15.38 8.12
C ARG A 228 6.63 16.01 8.15
N MET A 229 6.76 17.21 7.61
CA MET A 229 8.02 17.96 7.53
C MET A 229 8.05 19.04 8.60
N ASP A 230 8.94 18.90 9.57
CA ASP A 230 9.25 19.95 10.54
C ASP A 230 10.53 20.65 10.09
N GLY A 231 10.42 21.78 9.32
CA GLY A 231 11.56 22.57 8.87
C GLY A 231 11.74 22.71 7.36
N GLY A 232 12.88 23.24 6.94
CA GLY A 232 13.20 23.62 5.56
C GLY A 232 13.74 22.45 4.71
N PHE A 233 12.97 21.41 4.48
CA PHE A 233 13.38 20.27 3.64
C PHE A 233 13.45 20.61 2.15
N ILE A 234 12.69 21.62 1.72
CA ILE A 234 12.66 22.11 0.34
C ILE A 234 12.68 23.65 0.36
N PRO A 235 13.34 24.31 -0.62
CA PRO A 235 13.39 25.77 -0.67
C PRO A 235 12.02 26.41 -0.94
N SER A 236 11.31 25.91 -1.96
CA SER A 236 9.96 26.31 -2.34
C SER A 236 9.31 25.23 -3.21
N GLU A 237 7.97 25.24 -3.31
CA GLU A 237 7.25 24.33 -4.22
C GLU A 237 7.59 24.57 -5.69
N ARG A 238 7.81 25.83 -6.08
CA ARG A 238 8.17 26.19 -7.45
C ARG A 238 9.55 25.66 -7.83
N GLU A 239 10.53 25.76 -6.94
CA GLU A 239 11.86 25.20 -7.16
C GLU A 239 11.83 23.69 -7.13
N TYR A 240 11.05 23.09 -6.21
CA TYR A 240 10.83 21.66 -6.16
C TYR A 240 10.24 21.15 -7.47
N TYR A 241 9.17 21.77 -8.00
CA TYR A 241 8.58 21.39 -9.28
C TYR A 241 9.59 21.47 -10.42
N HIS A 242 10.34 22.56 -10.48
CA HIS A 242 11.34 22.74 -11.54
C HIS A 242 12.38 21.64 -11.56
N ARG A 243 12.86 21.19 -10.39
CA ARG A 243 13.91 20.17 -10.27
C ARG A 243 13.35 18.74 -10.26
N TRP A 244 12.30 18.49 -9.50
CA TRP A 244 11.81 17.14 -9.18
C TRP A 244 10.32 16.91 -9.52
N GLY A 245 9.61 17.88 -10.05
CA GLY A 245 8.27 17.70 -10.60
C GLY A 245 8.35 17.01 -11.96
N LEU A 246 7.48 16.04 -12.21
CA LEU A 246 7.41 15.33 -13.50
C LEU A 246 6.61 16.15 -14.51
N ASP A 247 7.27 16.55 -15.59
CA ASP A 247 6.72 17.21 -16.77
C ASP A 247 6.98 16.36 -18.03
N ALA A 248 6.51 16.82 -19.19
CA ALA A 248 6.63 16.10 -20.45
C ALA A 248 8.10 15.89 -20.89
N ASP A 249 8.95 16.90 -20.69
CA ASP A 249 10.35 16.84 -21.09
C ASP A 249 11.11 15.79 -20.27
N LYS A 250 10.87 15.76 -18.96
CA LYS A 250 11.47 14.75 -18.08
C LYS A 250 10.91 13.34 -18.35
N LEU A 251 9.60 13.20 -18.58
CA LEU A 251 9.01 11.91 -18.93
C LEU A 251 9.55 11.35 -20.25
N ALA A 252 9.87 12.20 -21.21
CA ALA A 252 10.46 11.79 -22.49
C ALA A 252 11.85 11.10 -22.35
N LEU A 253 12.53 11.23 -21.20
CA LEU A 253 13.80 10.55 -20.90
C LEU A 253 13.61 9.09 -20.46
N ALA A 254 12.42 8.74 -19.98
CA ALA A 254 12.08 7.36 -19.64
C ALA A 254 11.86 6.53 -20.93
N SER A 255 11.64 5.22 -20.77
CA SER A 255 11.31 4.35 -21.90
C SER A 255 10.06 4.83 -22.64
N ASP A 256 9.98 4.60 -23.93
CA ASP A 256 8.85 5.04 -24.77
C ASP A 256 7.51 4.47 -24.28
N ASP A 257 7.53 3.29 -23.69
CA ASP A 257 6.37 2.62 -23.09
C ASP A 257 6.31 2.78 -21.55
N ALA A 258 7.09 3.70 -20.95
CA ALA A 258 7.08 3.93 -19.51
C ALA A 258 5.69 4.32 -19.00
N ILE A 259 5.32 3.76 -17.86
CA ILE A 259 4.08 4.10 -17.17
C ILE A 259 4.32 5.07 -16.03
N VAL A 260 3.34 5.94 -15.76
CA VAL A 260 3.36 6.91 -14.67
C VAL A 260 2.37 6.50 -13.59
N MET A 261 2.85 6.46 -12.35
CA MET A 261 2.11 6.05 -11.15
C MET A 261 2.14 7.12 -10.08
N HIS A 262 1.10 7.16 -9.25
CA HIS A 262 1.03 8.01 -8.07
C HIS A 262 0.04 7.44 -7.03
N PRO A 263 0.43 7.25 -5.75
CA PRO A 263 -0.44 6.64 -4.73
C PRO A 263 -1.61 7.53 -4.30
N GLY A 264 -1.62 8.79 -4.75
CA GLY A 264 -2.62 9.81 -4.38
C GLY A 264 -2.64 10.19 -2.88
N PRO A 265 -3.21 11.36 -2.53
CA PRO A 265 -3.64 12.43 -3.44
C PRO A 265 -2.46 13.13 -4.12
N MET A 266 -2.66 13.68 -5.31
CA MET A 266 -1.65 14.43 -6.04
C MET A 266 -1.70 15.92 -5.70
N ASN A 267 -0.53 16.57 -5.62
CA ASN A 267 -0.41 18.02 -5.67
C ASN A 267 0.01 18.41 -7.10
N ARG A 268 -0.98 18.65 -7.95
CA ARG A 268 -0.75 19.04 -9.36
C ARG A 268 0.06 20.34 -9.43
N GLY A 269 1.10 20.36 -10.27
CA GLY A 269 2.03 21.48 -10.37
C GLY A 269 3.06 21.54 -9.24
N VAL A 270 3.17 20.50 -8.40
CA VAL A 270 4.22 20.35 -7.38
C VAL A 270 5.08 19.11 -7.67
N GLU A 271 4.55 17.92 -7.53
CA GLU A 271 5.30 16.70 -7.85
C GLU A 271 5.02 16.16 -9.26
N ILE A 272 3.89 16.53 -9.86
CA ILE A 272 3.48 16.05 -11.18
C ILE A 272 2.67 17.12 -11.93
N ASP A 273 2.93 17.29 -13.23
CA ASP A 273 2.09 18.10 -14.10
C ASP A 273 0.72 17.46 -14.31
N GLY A 274 -0.34 18.30 -14.35
CA GLY A 274 -1.70 17.83 -14.56
C GLY A 274 -1.88 17.11 -15.89
N THR A 275 -1.20 17.54 -16.95
CA THR A 275 -1.26 16.91 -18.28
C THR A 275 -0.68 15.51 -18.26
N ILE A 276 0.38 15.27 -17.50
CA ILE A 276 0.99 13.95 -17.34
C ILE A 276 0.12 13.04 -16.47
N ALA A 277 -0.44 13.58 -15.40
CA ALA A 277 -1.32 12.81 -14.52
C ALA A 277 -2.59 12.32 -15.23
N ASP A 278 -3.06 13.06 -16.23
CA ASP A 278 -4.26 12.77 -17.01
C ASP A 278 -3.97 12.14 -18.39
N ASP A 279 -2.71 11.85 -18.71
CA ASP A 279 -2.32 11.20 -19.97
C ASP A 279 -2.81 9.74 -20.01
N ILE A 280 -3.81 9.48 -20.82
CA ILE A 280 -4.44 8.15 -20.96
C ILE A 280 -3.50 7.07 -21.52
N ASN A 281 -2.38 7.44 -22.14
CA ASN A 281 -1.44 6.49 -22.73
C ASN A 281 -0.33 6.07 -21.77
N ARG A 282 0.00 6.91 -20.80
CA ARG A 282 1.13 6.72 -19.89
C ARG A 282 0.70 6.61 -18.42
N SER A 283 -0.33 7.32 -18.00
CA SER A 283 -0.78 7.37 -16.62
C SER A 283 -1.68 6.17 -16.28
N VAL A 284 -1.26 5.37 -15.29
CA VAL A 284 -2.05 4.26 -14.74
C VAL A 284 -2.59 4.57 -13.33
N ILE A 285 -2.68 5.86 -12.99
CA ILE A 285 -3.10 6.31 -11.64
C ILE A 285 -4.53 5.88 -11.31
N GLN A 286 -5.43 5.90 -12.31
CA GLN A 286 -6.81 5.44 -12.13
C GLN A 286 -6.87 3.92 -11.98
N ASP A 287 -6.04 3.18 -12.72
CA ASP A 287 -5.93 1.72 -12.61
C ASP A 287 -5.45 1.30 -11.22
N GLN A 288 -4.52 2.05 -10.60
CA GLN A 288 -4.10 1.79 -9.22
C GLN A 288 -5.29 1.81 -8.24
N VAL A 289 -6.26 2.68 -8.44
CA VAL A 289 -7.46 2.75 -7.59
C VAL A 289 -8.32 1.49 -7.74
N GLU A 290 -8.53 1.03 -8.98
CA GLU A 290 -9.26 -0.21 -9.27
C GLU A 290 -8.54 -1.42 -8.68
N MET A 291 -7.22 -1.55 -8.93
CA MET A 291 -6.40 -2.64 -8.39
C MET A 291 -6.41 -2.64 -6.86
N GLY A 292 -6.57 -1.48 -6.24
CA GLY A 292 -6.64 -1.34 -4.80
C GLY A 292 -7.77 -2.12 -4.15
N VAL A 293 -8.96 -2.13 -4.74
CA VAL A 293 -10.09 -2.91 -4.22
C VAL A 293 -9.82 -4.40 -4.36
N ALA A 294 -9.35 -4.84 -5.54
CA ALA A 294 -9.09 -6.25 -5.83
C ALA A 294 -8.00 -6.85 -4.93
N VAL A 295 -6.89 -6.13 -4.73
CA VAL A 295 -5.81 -6.55 -3.82
C VAL A 295 -6.28 -6.65 -2.38
N ARG A 296 -7.12 -5.73 -1.91
CA ARG A 296 -7.69 -5.78 -0.56
C ARG A 296 -8.66 -6.94 -0.40
N MET A 297 -9.46 -7.25 -1.43
CA MET A 297 -10.28 -8.48 -1.45
C MET A 297 -9.41 -9.73 -1.34
N ALA A 298 -8.36 -9.84 -2.14
CA ALA A 298 -7.44 -10.99 -2.09
C ALA A 298 -6.76 -11.14 -0.72
N ALA A 299 -6.28 -10.04 -0.14
CA ALA A 299 -5.65 -10.04 1.17
C ALA A 299 -6.62 -10.49 2.28
N LEU A 300 -7.84 -9.95 2.30
CA LEU A 300 -8.87 -10.32 3.27
C LEU A 300 -9.26 -11.79 3.14
N ASP A 301 -9.46 -12.28 1.91
CA ASP A 301 -9.79 -13.69 1.64
C ASP A 301 -8.68 -14.64 2.12
N LEU A 302 -7.41 -14.38 1.78
CA LEU A 302 -6.28 -15.22 2.20
C LEU A 302 -6.12 -15.27 3.71
N LEU A 303 -6.22 -14.12 4.39
CA LEU A 303 -6.16 -14.05 5.85
C LEU A 303 -7.33 -14.80 6.50
N ALA A 304 -8.54 -14.69 5.95
CA ALA A 304 -9.71 -15.42 6.45
C ALA A 304 -9.58 -16.94 6.28
N ARG A 305 -9.06 -17.41 5.14
CA ARG A 305 -8.77 -18.85 4.92
C ARG A 305 -7.81 -19.38 5.96
N ASN A 306 -6.71 -18.65 6.24
CA ASN A 306 -5.71 -19.04 7.23
C ASN A 306 -6.31 -19.07 8.65
N LEU A 307 -7.10 -18.06 9.01
CA LEU A 307 -7.79 -18.00 10.30
C LEU A 307 -8.77 -19.17 10.50
N ARG A 308 -9.57 -19.51 9.46
CA ARG A 308 -10.48 -20.67 9.50
C ARG A 308 -9.73 -21.99 9.66
N ALA A 309 -8.61 -22.16 8.93
CA ALA A 309 -7.77 -23.34 9.03
C ALA A 309 -7.14 -23.49 10.44
N GLU A 310 -6.73 -22.39 11.05
CA GLU A 310 -6.21 -22.36 12.42
C GLU A 310 -7.27 -22.77 13.44
N ARG A 311 -8.46 -22.17 13.38
CA ARG A 311 -9.59 -22.48 14.25
C ARG A 311 -10.07 -23.94 14.07
N GLY A 312 -10.09 -24.46 12.86
CA GLY A 312 -10.41 -25.86 12.58
C GLY A 312 -9.44 -26.83 13.24
N ARG A 313 -8.14 -26.55 13.20
CA ARG A 313 -7.11 -27.36 13.88
C ARG A 313 -7.24 -27.32 15.41
N ALA A 314 -7.49 -26.13 15.96
CA ALA A 314 -7.72 -25.98 17.40
C ALA A 314 -8.96 -26.78 17.88
N ALA A 315 -10.04 -26.77 17.10
CA ALA A 315 -11.26 -27.52 17.41
C ALA A 315 -11.09 -29.04 17.33
N THR A 316 -10.16 -29.55 16.50
CA THR A 316 -9.88 -30.99 16.35
C THR A 316 -8.79 -31.51 17.31
N GLY A 317 -8.23 -30.67 18.17
CA GLY A 317 -7.24 -31.06 19.19
C GLY A 317 -5.85 -31.43 18.62
N VAL A 318 -5.58 -31.16 17.35
CA VAL A 318 -4.27 -31.37 16.72
C VAL A 318 -3.39 -30.16 17.02
N MET A 319 -2.65 -30.21 18.14
CA MET A 319 -1.51 -29.32 18.36
C MET A 319 -0.33 -29.84 17.53
N VAL A 320 0.27 -28.96 16.73
CA VAL A 320 1.54 -29.19 16.02
C VAL A 320 2.68 -28.69 16.90
#